data_8507e91a48396fae03f93718789cc13a
#
_entry.id   8507e91a48396fae03f93718789cc13a
#
_cell.length_a   1.000
_cell.length_b   1.000
_cell.length_c   1.000
_cell.angle_alpha   90.00
_cell.angle_beta   90.00
_cell.angle_gamma   90.00
#
_symmetry.space_group_name_H-M   'P 1'
#
loop_
_entity.id
_entity.type
_entity.pdbx_description
1 polymer ?
#
loop_
_entity_poly.entity_id
_entity_poly.type
_entity_poly.pdbx_seq_one_letter_code
_entity_poly.pdbx_strand_id
1 'polypeptide(L)'
;MRSGFCAWALQTVAFHGCAVGGGSITYACTLLTPPEKIWDKGTWTGLANWKAEMPQHYATAARMLGATDNKILGPADLLLKQTAEASGVGSTFYCTKVGIFQPAEGKPGNEIFPDPYFAGEGPDRTTCLGCGGCMMGCRFGAKNTLDLSYLYLAEKHRAQLFPETQVVDVRPLLGPNDGSAGYVVSTVRSTAWIRRHPQRFTCRGVVFAASSLGTMELLFRLKEKNALPRISGQLGKHVRTNSESLIGARMPGYHEDLSQGIAIGSGVYIDEHTHIEAVRYPAGSDVMGVLTTILTNGRPGPRRIGLWLRNIARSLLRHPLRTLRVLQPWGWAREFVILLCMQALDNQIEMQWQRPWFWPFRKFLVSRGNKVPTYIPRANQFAEKFAQLTGGFPMSMLPEILFDVPGTAHCIGGCVIADSSTNGVVDSRHRVFGYRKMYICDGSVIAANLGVNPSLTITALAERAMGFIPRATEAQRNDAAPLPIRVAT
;
A
#
# COMPACT_ATOMS: atom_id res chain seq x y z
N MET A 1 -5.39 -1.29 17.93
CA MET A 1 -5.01 -0.74 16.61
C MET A 1 -4.20 0.53 16.82
N ARG A 2 -2.92 0.56 16.45
CA ARG A 2 -2.24 1.83 16.16
C ARG A 2 -2.39 2.04 14.67
N SER A 3 -3.36 2.85 14.26
CA SER A 3 -3.36 3.44 12.94
C SER A 3 -2.15 4.37 12.87
N GLY A 4 -1.03 3.87 12.32
CA GLY A 4 0.17 4.65 12.15
C GLY A 4 -0.02 5.61 10.99
N PHE A 5 -0.40 6.85 11.28
CA PHE A 5 -0.29 7.93 10.33
C PHE A 5 1.17 8.34 10.21
N CYS A 6 1.66 8.34 8.98
CA CYS A 6 2.83 9.05 8.47
C CYS A 6 4.22 8.61 8.98
N ALA A 7 4.94 7.90 8.14
CA ALA A 7 6.37 8.07 8.07
C ALA A 7 6.64 9.38 7.28
N TRP A 8 7.05 10.45 7.97
CA TRP A 8 7.49 11.69 7.34
C TRP A 8 8.87 11.45 6.73
N ALA A 9 8.89 11.00 5.48
CA ALA A 9 10.06 11.18 4.66
C ALA A 9 10.03 12.63 4.15
N LEU A 10 11.14 13.37 4.21
CA LEU A 10 11.21 14.79 3.83
C LEU A 10 10.69 15.11 2.41
N GLN A 11 10.47 14.10 1.57
CA GLN A 11 10.03 14.23 0.17
C GLN A 11 8.75 13.46 -0.17
N THR A 12 8.13 12.74 0.79
CA THR A 12 6.92 11.94 0.54
C THR A 12 6.16 11.70 1.84
N VAL A 13 4.84 11.79 1.79
CA VAL A 13 3.94 11.34 2.88
C VAL A 13 3.44 9.95 2.53
N ALA A 14 3.84 8.94 3.29
CA ALA A 14 3.39 7.56 3.10
C ALA A 14 2.26 7.21 4.07
N PHE A 15 1.11 6.78 3.53
CA PHE A 15 -0.01 6.26 4.30
C PHE A 15 0.11 4.75 4.44
N HIS A 16 0.10 4.24 5.66
CA HIS A 16 0.17 2.80 5.92
C HIS A 16 -0.57 2.40 7.18
N GLY A 17 -1.01 1.13 7.25
CA GLY A 17 -1.62 0.52 8.42
C GLY A 17 -0.67 -0.49 9.08
N CYS A 18 -0.75 -0.62 10.40
CA CYS A 18 -0.01 -1.62 11.17
C CYS A 18 -0.97 -2.37 12.10
N ALA A 19 -1.31 -3.60 11.71
CA ALA A 19 -2.19 -4.50 12.45
C ALA A 19 -1.92 -5.95 12.04
N VAL A 20 -2.51 -6.94 12.72
CA VAL A 20 -2.61 -8.32 12.21
C VAL A 20 -3.37 -8.27 10.89
N GLY A 21 -2.83 -8.90 9.84
CA GLY A 21 -3.32 -8.75 8.46
C GLY A 21 -2.59 -7.66 7.65
N GLY A 22 -1.69 -6.90 8.27
CA GLY A 22 -0.82 -5.93 7.59
C GLY A 22 -1.58 -4.88 6.80
N GLY A 23 -1.10 -4.54 5.60
CA GLY A 23 -1.71 -3.56 4.70
C GLY A 23 -3.14 -3.89 4.27
N SER A 24 -3.53 -5.18 4.32
CA SER A 24 -4.89 -5.59 3.93
C SER A 24 -5.99 -4.99 4.83
N ILE A 25 -5.65 -4.61 6.05
CA ILE A 25 -6.63 -3.97 6.96
C ILE A 25 -7.04 -2.59 6.48
N THR A 26 -6.15 -1.87 5.80
CA THR A 26 -6.38 -0.48 5.36
C THR A 26 -6.41 -0.30 3.84
N TYR A 27 -6.12 -1.34 3.03
CA TYR A 27 -6.16 -1.20 1.58
C TYR A 27 -7.59 -0.98 1.04
N ALA A 28 -7.69 -0.41 -0.14
CA ALA A 28 -8.97 -0.09 -0.78
C ALA A 28 -9.67 -1.29 -1.43
N CYS A 29 -9.16 -2.51 -1.21
CA CYS A 29 -9.64 -3.78 -1.76
C CYS A 29 -9.33 -4.01 -3.24
N THR A 30 -8.71 -3.09 -3.91
CA THR A 30 -8.40 -3.17 -5.34
C THR A 30 -7.24 -4.12 -5.58
N LEU A 31 -7.45 -5.08 -6.47
CA LEU A 31 -6.54 -6.21 -6.73
C LEU A 31 -6.24 -6.30 -8.22
N LEU A 32 -5.41 -5.40 -8.71
CA LEU A 32 -5.07 -5.29 -10.12
C LEU A 32 -3.76 -6.02 -10.45
N THR A 33 -3.73 -6.64 -11.63
CA THR A 33 -2.50 -7.13 -12.25
C THR A 33 -1.86 -6.01 -13.06
N PRO A 34 -0.58 -5.70 -12.85
CA PRO A 34 0.10 -4.67 -13.62
C PRO A 34 0.31 -5.10 -15.07
N PRO A 35 0.53 -4.13 -16.00
CA PRO A 35 0.90 -4.45 -17.38
C PRO A 35 2.15 -5.32 -17.46
N GLU A 36 2.19 -6.31 -18.36
CA GLU A 36 3.32 -7.24 -18.50
C GLU A 36 4.69 -6.58 -18.71
N LYS A 37 4.69 -5.40 -19.34
CA LYS A 37 5.90 -4.61 -19.60
C LYS A 37 6.68 -4.23 -18.35
N ILE A 38 6.11 -4.38 -17.14
CA ILE A 38 6.83 -4.11 -15.90
C ILE A 38 7.97 -5.09 -15.64
N TRP A 39 7.85 -6.31 -16.15
CA TRP A 39 8.87 -7.35 -15.99
C TRP A 39 10.12 -7.10 -16.83
N ASP A 40 10.01 -6.20 -17.81
CA ASP A 40 11.12 -5.76 -18.66
C ASP A 40 11.82 -4.51 -18.09
N LYS A 41 11.47 -4.09 -16.85
CA LYS A 41 12.00 -2.89 -16.19
C LYS A 41 12.58 -3.20 -14.81
N GLY A 42 13.51 -2.36 -14.36
CA GLY A 42 14.10 -2.48 -13.01
C GLY A 42 15.13 -3.59 -12.88
N THR A 43 15.57 -3.83 -11.67
CA THR A 43 16.70 -4.74 -11.35
C THR A 43 16.35 -6.23 -11.46
N TRP A 44 15.10 -6.60 -11.57
CA TRP A 44 14.65 -8.00 -11.73
C TRP A 44 14.60 -8.48 -13.19
N THR A 45 14.80 -7.57 -14.16
CA THR A 45 14.78 -7.90 -15.60
C THR A 45 15.74 -9.03 -15.93
N GLY A 46 15.24 -10.07 -16.60
CA GLY A 46 16.05 -11.21 -17.05
C GLY A 46 16.42 -12.23 -15.97
N LEU A 47 16.04 -12.04 -14.70
CA LEU A 47 16.42 -12.95 -13.61
C LEU A 47 15.53 -14.18 -13.46
N ALA A 48 14.38 -14.18 -14.13
CA ALA A 48 13.45 -15.31 -14.22
C ALA A 48 12.56 -15.12 -15.45
N ASN A 49 11.84 -16.17 -15.84
CA ASN A 49 10.80 -16.04 -16.87
C ASN A 49 9.49 -15.52 -16.25
N TRP A 50 9.55 -14.25 -15.78
CA TRP A 50 8.45 -13.61 -15.03
C TRP A 50 7.10 -13.71 -15.73
N LYS A 51 7.07 -13.46 -17.05
CA LYS A 51 5.82 -13.48 -17.84
C LYS A 51 5.18 -14.88 -17.89
N ALA A 52 5.98 -15.93 -17.88
CA ALA A 52 5.49 -17.31 -17.85
C ALA A 52 5.20 -17.81 -16.42
N GLU A 53 6.00 -17.39 -15.42
CA GLU A 53 5.87 -17.88 -14.04
C GLU A 53 4.78 -17.18 -13.25
N MET A 54 4.63 -15.86 -13.40
CA MET A 54 3.76 -15.06 -12.53
C MET A 54 2.26 -15.32 -12.69
N PRO A 55 1.68 -15.65 -13.85
CA PRO A 55 0.25 -15.87 -14.02
C PRO A 55 -0.36 -16.87 -13.03
N GLN A 56 0.30 -18.00 -12.76
CA GLN A 56 -0.17 -19.00 -11.80
C GLN A 56 -0.19 -18.47 -10.35
N HIS A 57 0.79 -17.63 -9.98
CA HIS A 57 0.88 -17.02 -8.66
C HIS A 57 -0.13 -15.91 -8.50
N TYR A 58 -0.41 -15.13 -9.55
CA TYR A 58 -1.52 -14.18 -9.56
C TYR A 58 -2.87 -14.88 -9.43
N ALA A 59 -3.08 -15.99 -10.12
CA ALA A 59 -4.32 -16.78 -10.00
C ALA A 59 -4.51 -17.31 -8.56
N THR A 60 -3.44 -17.84 -7.94
CA THR A 60 -3.47 -18.29 -6.54
C THR A 60 -3.77 -17.13 -5.60
N ALA A 61 -3.05 -16.02 -5.71
CA ALA A 61 -3.25 -14.85 -4.88
C ALA A 61 -4.67 -14.27 -5.03
N ALA A 62 -5.18 -14.17 -6.27
CA ALA A 62 -6.53 -13.69 -6.55
C ALA A 62 -7.60 -14.59 -5.91
N ARG A 63 -7.47 -15.92 -6.01
CA ARG A 63 -8.35 -16.88 -5.35
C ARG A 63 -8.31 -16.73 -3.84
N MET A 64 -7.13 -16.66 -3.24
CA MET A 64 -6.95 -16.55 -1.79
C MET A 64 -7.46 -15.22 -1.23
N LEU A 65 -7.43 -14.16 -2.02
CA LEU A 65 -7.96 -12.84 -1.67
C LEU A 65 -9.42 -12.66 -2.12
N GLY A 66 -10.03 -13.69 -2.71
CA GLY A 66 -11.41 -13.64 -3.19
C GLY A 66 -11.65 -12.50 -4.18
N ALA A 67 -10.71 -12.29 -5.11
CA ALA A 67 -10.78 -11.23 -6.11
C ALA A 67 -11.91 -11.50 -7.12
N THR A 68 -12.81 -10.54 -7.26
CA THR A 68 -13.93 -10.58 -8.22
C THR A 68 -14.08 -9.24 -8.93
N ASP A 69 -14.69 -9.22 -10.11
CA ASP A 69 -14.98 -7.96 -10.79
C ASP A 69 -16.00 -7.16 -9.99
N ASN A 70 -15.77 -5.86 -9.82
CA ASN A 70 -16.68 -5.00 -9.07
C ASN A 70 -18.01 -4.83 -9.78
N LYS A 71 -19.11 -5.13 -9.08
CA LYS A 71 -20.49 -4.93 -9.53
C LYS A 71 -21.19 -3.78 -8.80
N ILE A 72 -20.55 -3.20 -7.78
CA ILE A 72 -21.12 -2.14 -6.95
C ILE A 72 -20.51 -0.79 -7.37
N LEU A 73 -21.03 -0.22 -8.44
CA LEU A 73 -20.66 1.12 -8.88
C LEU A 73 -21.45 2.18 -8.11
N GLY A 74 -20.75 3.15 -7.54
CA GLY A 74 -21.35 4.31 -6.91
C GLY A 74 -21.36 5.54 -7.83
N PRO A 75 -21.96 6.66 -7.40
CA PRO A 75 -22.04 7.88 -8.21
C PRO A 75 -20.67 8.38 -8.69
N ALA A 76 -19.64 8.29 -7.84
CA ALA A 76 -18.29 8.71 -8.23
C ALA A 76 -17.68 7.88 -9.38
N ASP A 77 -18.04 6.57 -9.49
CA ASP A 77 -17.60 5.72 -10.60
C ASP A 77 -18.27 6.12 -11.92
N LEU A 78 -19.55 6.46 -11.85
CA LEU A 78 -20.31 6.92 -13.02
C LEU A 78 -19.81 8.27 -13.52
N LEU A 79 -19.46 9.19 -12.61
CA LEU A 79 -18.84 10.46 -12.95
C LEU A 79 -17.44 10.29 -13.59
N LEU A 80 -16.65 9.32 -13.09
CA LEU A 80 -15.37 8.97 -13.72
C LEU A 80 -15.59 8.49 -15.16
N LYS A 81 -16.58 7.62 -15.38
CA LYS A 81 -16.94 7.11 -16.72
C LYS A 81 -17.33 8.24 -17.65
N GLN A 82 -18.26 9.10 -17.24
CA GLN A 82 -18.70 10.26 -18.02
C GLN A 82 -17.54 11.20 -18.39
N THR A 83 -16.63 11.42 -17.41
CA THR A 83 -15.44 12.27 -17.65
C THR A 83 -14.48 11.62 -18.65
N ALA A 84 -14.28 10.30 -18.57
CA ALA A 84 -13.47 9.54 -19.50
C ALA A 84 -14.03 9.61 -20.92
N GLU A 85 -15.35 9.45 -21.10
CA GLU A 85 -16.06 9.58 -22.36
C GLU A 85 -15.90 10.99 -22.94
N ALA A 86 -16.15 12.03 -22.15
CA ALA A 86 -15.98 13.43 -22.55
C ALA A 86 -14.52 13.81 -22.86
N SER A 87 -13.56 13.04 -22.33
CA SER A 87 -12.12 13.24 -22.57
C SER A 87 -11.58 12.40 -23.74
N GLY A 88 -12.43 11.63 -24.44
CA GLY A 88 -12.04 10.78 -25.57
C GLY A 88 -11.29 9.49 -25.17
N VAL A 89 -11.32 9.11 -23.88
CA VAL A 89 -10.68 7.90 -23.34
C VAL A 89 -11.68 6.92 -22.71
N GLY A 90 -12.97 7.07 -23.00
CA GLY A 90 -14.05 6.25 -22.45
C GLY A 90 -13.88 4.74 -22.67
N SER A 91 -13.24 4.33 -23.78
CA SER A 91 -12.95 2.92 -24.07
C SER A 91 -11.97 2.26 -23.11
N THR A 92 -11.24 3.05 -22.30
CA THR A 92 -10.29 2.55 -21.29
C THR A 92 -10.90 2.47 -19.90
N PHE A 93 -12.17 2.89 -19.73
CA PHE A 93 -12.88 2.74 -18.45
C PHE A 93 -13.15 1.26 -18.15
N TYR A 94 -12.94 0.86 -16.91
CA TYR A 94 -13.22 -0.50 -16.45
C TYR A 94 -13.60 -0.53 -14.98
N CYS A 95 -14.34 -1.59 -14.59
CA CYS A 95 -14.59 -1.92 -13.19
C CYS A 95 -13.37 -2.64 -12.62
N THR A 96 -12.90 -2.22 -11.44
CA THR A 96 -11.72 -2.84 -10.82
C THR A 96 -12.03 -4.25 -10.30
N LYS A 97 -10.99 -5.11 -10.26
CA LYS A 97 -11.09 -6.35 -9.46
C LYS A 97 -10.90 -6.00 -7.99
N VAL A 98 -11.79 -6.55 -7.14
CA VAL A 98 -11.85 -6.21 -5.72
C VAL A 98 -11.92 -7.45 -4.83
N GLY A 99 -11.21 -7.40 -3.71
CA GLY A 99 -11.25 -8.44 -2.67
C GLY A 99 -12.39 -8.19 -1.68
N ILE A 100 -13.62 -8.31 -2.15
CA ILE A 100 -14.84 -8.06 -1.36
C ILE A 100 -15.86 -9.14 -1.67
N PHE A 101 -16.55 -9.63 -0.65
CA PHE A 101 -17.70 -10.49 -0.83
C PHE A 101 -18.92 -9.65 -1.23
N GLN A 102 -19.28 -9.72 -2.50
CA GLN A 102 -20.36 -8.93 -3.07
C GLN A 102 -21.71 -9.65 -2.91
N PRO A 103 -22.83 -8.94 -2.70
CA PRO A 103 -24.16 -9.55 -2.72
C PRO A 103 -24.48 -10.08 -4.12
N ALA A 104 -25.42 -11.03 -4.21
CA ALA A 104 -26.00 -11.43 -5.47
C ALA A 104 -26.72 -10.23 -6.12
N GLU A 105 -26.84 -10.26 -7.44
CA GLU A 105 -27.49 -9.19 -8.19
C GLU A 105 -28.94 -8.94 -7.69
N GLY A 106 -29.25 -7.68 -7.44
CA GLY A 106 -30.57 -7.26 -6.93
C GLY A 106 -30.83 -7.61 -5.46
N LYS A 107 -29.85 -8.18 -4.74
CA LYS A 107 -29.97 -8.46 -3.30
C LYS A 107 -29.34 -7.36 -2.46
N PRO A 108 -29.89 -7.09 -1.27
CA PRO A 108 -29.26 -6.18 -0.33
C PRO A 108 -27.94 -6.77 0.17
N GLY A 109 -27.02 -5.88 0.60
CA GLY A 109 -25.83 -6.31 1.32
C GLY A 109 -26.12 -6.59 2.81
N ASN A 110 -25.06 -6.95 3.56
CA ASN A 110 -25.08 -7.24 4.99
C ASN A 110 -25.76 -8.59 5.36
N GLU A 111 -25.78 -9.54 4.41
CA GLU A 111 -26.20 -10.91 4.68
C GLU A 111 -24.98 -11.77 5.00
N ILE A 112 -25.08 -12.65 6.01
CA ILE A 112 -24.01 -13.55 6.45
C ILE A 112 -24.14 -14.89 5.72
N PHE A 113 -23.01 -15.39 5.22
CA PHE A 113 -22.91 -16.69 4.56
C PHE A 113 -21.77 -17.50 5.19
N PRO A 114 -21.92 -18.84 5.28
CA PRO A 114 -20.78 -19.71 5.55
C PRO A 114 -19.69 -19.49 4.51
N ASP A 115 -18.45 -19.83 4.86
CA ASP A 115 -17.27 -19.61 4.02
C ASP A 115 -17.52 -19.73 2.50
N PRO A 116 -17.45 -18.62 1.74
CA PRO A 116 -17.67 -18.64 0.29
C PRO A 116 -16.39 -18.90 -0.52
N TYR A 117 -15.22 -19.07 0.11
CA TYR A 117 -13.93 -19.05 -0.58
C TYR A 117 -13.08 -20.31 -0.44
N PHE A 118 -13.21 -21.04 0.68
CA PHE A 118 -12.27 -22.11 1.06
C PHE A 118 -12.96 -23.44 1.33
N ALA A 119 -14.08 -23.71 0.66
CA ALA A 119 -14.84 -24.97 0.75
C ALA A 119 -15.26 -25.34 2.19
N GLY A 120 -15.62 -24.36 3.00
CA GLY A 120 -16.04 -24.52 4.39
C GLY A 120 -14.88 -24.49 5.40
N GLU A 121 -13.65 -24.32 4.94
CA GLU A 121 -12.49 -24.21 5.85
C GLU A 121 -12.22 -22.78 6.33
N GLY A 122 -12.78 -21.80 5.66
CA GLY A 122 -12.67 -20.38 6.00
C GLY A 122 -13.70 -19.89 7.02
N PRO A 123 -13.64 -18.64 7.43
CA PRO A 123 -14.64 -18.02 8.30
C PRO A 123 -15.88 -17.59 7.52
N ASP A 124 -16.99 -17.46 8.22
CA ASP A 124 -18.21 -16.83 7.70
C ASP A 124 -17.91 -15.43 7.15
N ARG A 125 -18.64 -15.02 6.13
CA ARG A 125 -18.46 -13.74 5.45
C ARG A 125 -19.79 -13.01 5.33
N THR A 126 -19.71 -11.69 5.39
CA THR A 126 -20.86 -10.80 5.21
C THR A 126 -20.81 -10.14 3.84
N THR A 127 -21.91 -10.02 3.13
CA THR A 127 -21.97 -9.32 1.85
C THR A 127 -21.82 -7.80 2.00
N CYS A 128 -21.23 -7.16 1.00
CA CYS A 128 -20.87 -5.73 1.03
C CYS A 128 -22.11 -4.82 0.90
N LEU A 129 -22.15 -3.76 1.71
CA LEU A 129 -23.18 -2.70 1.66
C LEU A 129 -22.86 -1.55 0.69
N GLY A 130 -21.67 -1.50 0.11
CA GLY A 130 -21.26 -0.36 -0.71
C GLY A 130 -21.08 0.95 0.08
N CYS A 131 -20.60 0.88 1.32
CA CYS A 131 -20.50 2.04 2.22
C CYS A 131 -19.22 2.89 2.08
N GLY A 132 -18.33 2.60 1.13
CA GLY A 132 -17.05 3.30 0.94
C GLY A 132 -16.00 3.08 2.05
N GLY A 133 -16.28 2.28 3.06
CA GLY A 133 -15.48 2.15 4.30
C GLY A 133 -14.25 1.25 4.21
N CYS A 134 -13.86 0.77 3.04
CA CYS A 134 -12.82 -0.26 2.88
C CYS A 134 -11.48 0.15 3.51
N MET A 135 -11.03 1.39 3.32
CA MET A 135 -9.75 1.89 3.85
C MET A 135 -9.76 2.19 5.34
N MET A 136 -10.94 2.28 5.96
CA MET A 136 -11.10 2.53 7.40
C MET A 136 -11.24 1.23 8.23
N GLY A 137 -11.03 0.07 7.60
CA GLY A 137 -11.35 -1.23 8.15
C GLY A 137 -12.83 -1.58 7.95
N CYS A 138 -13.12 -2.73 7.35
CA CYS A 138 -14.49 -3.13 7.07
C CYS A 138 -15.18 -3.65 8.33
N ARG A 139 -16.00 -2.83 8.97
CA ARG A 139 -16.74 -3.21 10.18
C ARG A 139 -17.83 -4.28 9.93
N PHE A 140 -18.17 -4.55 8.67
CA PHE A 140 -19.20 -5.51 8.28
C PHE A 140 -18.64 -6.89 7.90
N GLY A 141 -17.32 -7.07 7.85
CA GLY A 141 -16.71 -8.36 7.50
C GLY A 141 -16.76 -8.73 6.02
N ALA A 142 -17.17 -7.81 5.13
CA ALA A 142 -17.26 -8.06 3.69
C ALA A 142 -15.91 -8.02 2.96
N LYS A 143 -14.94 -7.28 3.50
CA LYS A 143 -13.61 -7.14 2.90
C LYS A 143 -12.73 -8.36 3.18
N ASN A 144 -12.07 -8.87 2.15
CA ASN A 144 -11.11 -9.96 2.27
C ASN A 144 -9.76 -9.43 2.73
N THR A 145 -9.53 -9.53 4.03
CA THR A 145 -8.27 -9.19 4.69
C THR A 145 -7.46 -10.47 4.96
N LEU A 146 -6.15 -10.35 5.17
CA LEU A 146 -5.29 -11.52 5.36
C LEU A 146 -5.59 -12.31 6.63
N ASP A 147 -6.13 -11.66 7.67
CA ASP A 147 -6.61 -12.33 8.89
C ASP A 147 -7.84 -13.20 8.66
N LEU A 148 -8.61 -12.93 7.60
CA LEU A 148 -9.77 -13.73 7.18
C LEU A 148 -9.46 -14.74 6.06
N SER A 149 -8.22 -14.81 5.59
CA SER A 149 -7.77 -15.70 4.53
C SER A 149 -6.48 -16.43 4.89
N TYR A 150 -5.32 -15.95 4.45
CA TYR A 150 -4.03 -16.59 4.67
C TYR A 150 -3.72 -16.86 6.15
N LEU A 151 -3.90 -15.87 7.02
CA LEU A 151 -3.58 -16.06 8.44
C LEU A 151 -4.57 -16.98 9.13
N TYR A 152 -5.86 -16.86 8.79
CA TYR A 152 -6.88 -17.76 9.31
C TYR A 152 -6.55 -19.23 9.01
N LEU A 153 -6.23 -19.52 7.74
CA LEU A 153 -5.85 -20.88 7.33
C LEU A 153 -4.50 -21.31 7.93
N ALA A 154 -3.54 -20.39 8.05
CA ALA A 154 -2.25 -20.68 8.67
C ALA A 154 -2.42 -21.10 10.15
N GLU A 155 -3.28 -20.43 10.91
CA GLU A 155 -3.57 -20.82 12.31
C GLU A 155 -4.24 -22.19 12.37
N LYS A 156 -5.16 -22.53 11.46
CA LYS A 156 -5.71 -23.89 11.32
C LYS A 156 -4.61 -24.93 11.07
N HIS A 157 -3.55 -24.55 10.36
CA HIS A 157 -2.37 -25.39 10.13
C HIS A 157 -1.29 -25.20 11.20
N ARG A 158 -1.66 -24.76 12.40
CA ARG A 158 -0.83 -24.65 13.62
C ARG A 158 0.23 -23.53 13.57
N ALA A 159 0.09 -22.54 12.70
CA ALA A 159 0.89 -21.33 12.82
C ALA A 159 0.47 -20.57 14.11
N GLN A 160 1.46 -20.00 14.82
CA GLN A 160 1.21 -19.21 16.01
C GLN A 160 1.32 -17.72 15.68
N LEU A 161 0.29 -16.96 15.98
CA LEU A 161 0.29 -15.50 15.89
C LEU A 161 0.66 -14.88 17.23
N PHE A 162 1.54 -13.89 17.20
CA PHE A 162 1.93 -13.09 18.35
C PHE A 162 1.56 -11.63 18.11
N PRO A 163 0.29 -11.24 18.30
CA PRO A 163 -0.14 -9.85 18.14
C PRO A 163 0.53 -8.95 19.17
N GLU A 164 0.53 -7.65 18.91
CA GLU A 164 1.18 -6.63 19.76
C GLU A 164 2.68 -6.89 20.03
N THR A 165 3.34 -7.69 19.18
CA THR A 165 4.73 -8.09 19.34
C THR A 165 5.59 -7.44 18.28
N GLN A 166 6.50 -6.56 18.69
CA GLN A 166 7.43 -5.85 17.80
C GLN A 166 8.80 -6.52 17.80
N VAL A 167 9.26 -6.94 16.63
CA VAL A 167 10.65 -7.40 16.46
C VAL A 167 11.60 -6.20 16.59
N VAL A 168 12.62 -6.34 17.44
CA VAL A 168 13.61 -5.28 17.70
C VAL A 168 15.05 -5.70 17.39
N ASP A 169 15.31 -7.02 17.29
CA ASP A 169 16.61 -7.58 16.93
C ASP A 169 16.45 -8.93 16.24
N VAL A 170 17.33 -9.22 15.29
CA VAL A 170 17.46 -10.50 14.60
C VAL A 170 18.95 -10.76 14.41
N ARG A 171 19.44 -11.90 14.89
CA ARG A 171 20.86 -12.28 14.78
C ARG A 171 21.00 -13.73 14.36
N PRO A 172 22.00 -14.10 13.55
CA PRO A 172 22.38 -15.48 13.37
C PRO A 172 22.74 -16.12 14.74
N LEU A 173 22.39 -17.38 14.91
CA LEU A 173 22.92 -18.19 16.02
C LEU A 173 24.43 -18.35 15.89
N LEU A 174 25.11 -18.70 17.00
CA LEU A 174 26.55 -18.90 17.05
C LEU A 174 27.01 -19.84 15.91
N GLY A 175 28.12 -19.44 15.24
CA GLY A 175 28.68 -20.16 14.10
C GLY A 175 29.20 -19.17 13.04
N PRO A 176 29.09 -19.50 11.73
CA PRO A 176 29.61 -18.68 10.62
C PRO A 176 28.97 -17.30 10.45
N ASN A 177 28.05 -16.90 11.28
CA ASN A 177 27.29 -15.64 11.22
C ASN A 177 26.56 -15.41 9.87
N ASP A 178 26.25 -16.50 9.15
CA ASP A 178 25.51 -16.52 7.89
C ASP A 178 24.09 -17.04 8.01
N GLY A 179 23.66 -17.42 9.24
CA GLY A 179 22.34 -18.00 9.52
C GLY A 179 22.21 -19.49 9.19
N SER A 180 23.31 -20.20 8.86
CA SER A 180 23.28 -21.64 8.61
C SER A 180 22.79 -22.45 9.83
N ALA A 181 23.14 -22.02 11.06
CA ALA A 181 22.69 -22.61 12.30
C ALA A 181 21.28 -22.11 12.74
N GLY A 182 20.71 -21.14 12.06
CA GLY A 182 19.44 -20.49 12.44
C GLY A 182 19.61 -19.10 13.00
N TYR A 183 18.55 -18.57 13.63
CA TYR A 183 18.48 -17.19 14.10
C TYR A 183 17.86 -17.07 15.48
N VAL A 184 18.23 -15.99 16.19
CA VAL A 184 17.53 -15.50 17.38
C VAL A 184 16.76 -14.24 16.99
N VAL A 185 15.47 -14.20 17.26
CA VAL A 185 14.60 -13.06 17.08
C VAL A 185 14.21 -12.51 18.44
N SER A 186 14.57 -11.27 18.74
CA SER A 186 14.20 -10.60 19.99
C SER A 186 13.03 -9.65 19.74
N THR A 187 12.06 -9.68 20.62
CA THR A 187 10.83 -8.90 20.51
C THR A 187 10.52 -8.14 21.76
N VAL A 188 9.65 -7.14 21.64
CA VAL A 188 9.08 -6.41 22.77
C VAL A 188 7.58 -6.20 22.53
N ARG A 189 6.82 -6.01 23.58
CA ARG A 189 5.41 -5.66 23.48
C ARG A 189 5.27 -4.25 22.89
N SER A 190 4.61 -4.12 21.74
CA SER A 190 4.50 -2.86 21.00
C SER A 190 3.58 -1.83 21.67
N THR A 191 2.62 -2.28 22.47
CA THR A 191 1.65 -1.45 23.19
C THR A 191 2.12 -1.02 24.58
N ALA A 192 3.24 -1.60 25.10
CA ALA A 192 3.77 -1.27 26.40
C ALA A 192 4.62 0.01 26.40
N TRP A 193 4.33 0.94 27.27
CA TRP A 193 5.04 2.23 27.39
C TRP A 193 6.25 2.12 28.32
N ILE A 194 6.16 1.37 29.41
CA ILE A 194 7.18 1.28 30.46
C ILE A 194 7.80 -0.13 30.48
N ARG A 195 7.03 -1.16 30.83
CA ARG A 195 7.51 -2.56 30.89
C ARG A 195 7.29 -3.23 29.54
N ARG A 196 8.31 -3.30 28.70
CA ARG A 196 8.21 -3.77 27.31
C ARG A 196 8.16 -5.29 27.14
N HIS A 197 8.26 -6.07 28.22
CA HIS A 197 8.19 -7.54 28.20
C HIS A 197 9.01 -8.16 27.06
N PRO A 198 10.35 -8.14 27.14
CA PRO A 198 11.21 -8.70 26.09
C PRO A 198 11.03 -10.21 26.00
N GLN A 199 10.95 -10.72 24.78
CA GLN A 199 10.90 -12.16 24.49
C GLN A 199 11.96 -12.51 23.45
N ARG A 200 12.40 -13.76 23.42
CA ARG A 200 13.33 -14.30 22.44
C ARG A 200 12.81 -15.59 21.84
N PHE A 201 12.89 -15.66 20.52
CA PHE A 201 12.54 -16.85 19.75
C PHE A 201 13.79 -17.34 19.02
N THR A 202 14.00 -18.66 18.99
CA THR A 202 14.99 -19.29 18.11
C THR A 202 14.26 -19.92 16.93
N CYS A 203 14.83 -19.82 15.74
CA CYS A 203 14.21 -20.34 14.52
C CYS A 203 15.25 -20.81 13.51
N ARG A 204 14.85 -21.70 12.60
CA ARG A 204 15.71 -22.23 11.53
C ARG A 204 15.89 -21.21 10.40
N GLY A 205 14.93 -20.34 10.17
CA GLY A 205 14.96 -19.32 9.13
C GLY A 205 14.04 -18.14 9.49
N VAL A 206 14.20 -17.03 8.79
CA VAL A 206 13.45 -15.79 9.03
C VAL A 206 12.91 -15.26 7.70
N VAL A 207 11.64 -14.84 7.71
CA VAL A 207 11.01 -14.10 6.62
C VAL A 207 10.64 -12.70 7.11
N PHE A 208 11.18 -11.68 6.48
CA PHE A 208 10.78 -10.29 6.72
C PHE A 208 9.59 -9.95 5.83
N ALA A 209 8.51 -9.47 6.46
CA ALA A 209 7.26 -9.09 5.78
C ALA A 209 6.58 -7.90 6.49
N ALA A 210 7.40 -6.92 6.93
CA ALA A 210 6.93 -5.76 7.70
C ALA A 210 6.57 -4.55 6.83
N SER A 211 6.24 -4.76 5.55
CA SER A 211 6.08 -3.77 4.48
C SER A 211 7.40 -3.04 4.16
N SER A 212 7.43 -2.31 3.03
CA SER A 212 8.67 -1.65 2.58
C SER A 212 9.31 -0.78 3.66
N LEU A 213 8.52 0.07 4.33
CA LEU A 213 9.06 0.97 5.35
C LEU A 213 9.51 0.23 6.61
N GLY A 214 8.69 -0.69 7.12
CA GLY A 214 9.01 -1.44 8.35
C GLY A 214 10.20 -2.38 8.17
N THR A 215 10.28 -3.07 7.03
CA THR A 215 11.40 -3.95 6.70
C THR A 215 12.69 -3.16 6.53
N MET A 216 12.68 -2.04 5.78
CA MET A 216 13.85 -1.17 5.65
C MET A 216 14.30 -0.62 7.01
N GLU A 217 13.38 -0.08 7.82
CA GLU A 217 13.74 0.47 9.14
C GLU A 217 14.41 -0.59 10.00
N LEU A 218 13.82 -1.79 10.06
CA LEU A 218 14.37 -2.88 10.87
C LEU A 218 15.76 -3.29 10.37
N LEU A 219 15.93 -3.49 9.06
CA LEU A 219 17.21 -3.91 8.48
C LEU A 219 18.31 -2.85 8.63
N PHE A 220 18.01 -1.56 8.47
CA PHE A 220 18.96 -0.49 8.76
C PHE A 220 19.42 -0.50 10.22
N ARG A 221 18.50 -0.67 11.15
CA ARG A 221 18.82 -0.76 12.59
C ARG A 221 19.67 -1.98 12.91
N LEU A 222 19.37 -3.13 12.30
CA LEU A 222 20.13 -4.36 12.49
C LEU A 222 21.55 -4.25 11.92
N LYS A 223 21.69 -3.61 10.76
CA LYS A 223 23.01 -3.32 10.15
C LYS A 223 23.84 -2.36 11.01
N GLU A 224 23.24 -1.27 11.49
CA GLU A 224 23.89 -0.29 12.37
C GLU A 224 24.38 -0.93 13.67
N LYS A 225 23.58 -1.84 14.27
CA LYS A 225 23.94 -2.57 15.49
C LYS A 225 24.92 -3.74 15.27
N ASN A 226 25.41 -3.90 14.05
CA ASN A 226 26.25 -5.05 13.65
C ASN A 226 25.58 -6.41 13.93
N ALA A 227 24.26 -6.45 13.98
CA ALA A 227 23.47 -7.69 14.13
C ALA A 227 23.38 -8.45 12.81
N LEU A 228 23.23 -7.71 11.69
CA LEU A 228 23.23 -8.23 10.33
C LEU A 228 24.19 -7.41 9.43
N PRO A 229 25.52 -7.49 9.64
CA PRO A 229 26.49 -6.65 8.94
C PRO A 229 26.60 -6.92 7.44
N ARG A 230 26.20 -8.12 6.97
CA ARG A 230 26.31 -8.53 5.56
C ARG A 230 25.13 -8.04 4.69
N ILE A 231 24.16 -7.33 5.27
CA ILE A 231 23.07 -6.73 4.45
C ILE A 231 23.68 -5.80 3.40
N SER A 232 23.22 -5.97 2.17
CA SER A 232 23.70 -5.21 1.01
C SER A 232 23.74 -3.69 1.26
N GLY A 233 24.67 -3.00 0.63
CA GLY A 233 24.73 -1.55 0.54
C GLY A 233 23.60 -0.92 -0.30
N GLN A 234 22.83 -1.74 -1.01
CA GLN A 234 21.68 -1.31 -1.79
C GLN A 234 20.39 -1.17 -0.96
N LEU A 235 20.44 -1.53 0.34
CA LEU A 235 19.33 -1.30 1.26
C LEU A 235 18.88 0.16 1.22
N GLY A 236 17.59 0.39 0.99
CA GLY A 236 16.98 1.71 0.91
C GLY A 236 17.06 2.37 -0.47
N LYS A 237 17.75 1.79 -1.45
CA LYS A 237 17.75 2.28 -2.83
C LYS A 237 16.58 1.70 -3.63
N HIS A 238 16.29 2.31 -4.77
CA HIS A 238 15.20 1.89 -5.67
C HIS A 238 13.82 1.87 -4.99
N VAL A 239 13.58 2.75 -4.04
CA VAL A 239 12.23 2.94 -3.45
C VAL A 239 11.36 3.68 -4.43
N ARG A 240 10.12 3.23 -4.57
CA ARG A 240 9.14 3.79 -5.51
C ARG A 240 7.82 4.07 -4.80
N THR A 241 7.07 5.02 -5.35
CA THR A 241 5.79 5.49 -4.79
C THR A 241 4.66 5.35 -5.80
N ASN A 242 4.86 4.56 -6.84
CA ASN A 242 3.95 4.45 -7.98
C ASN A 242 3.70 5.78 -8.71
N SER A 243 4.57 6.78 -8.49
CA SER A 243 4.46 8.15 -9.02
C SER A 243 3.08 8.74 -8.80
N GLU A 244 2.57 8.65 -7.56
CA GLU A 244 1.22 9.06 -7.22
C GLU A 244 1.07 10.57 -7.09
N SER A 245 -0.10 11.06 -7.54
CA SER A 245 -0.65 12.37 -7.17
C SER A 245 -2.12 12.19 -6.78
N LEU A 246 -2.52 12.82 -5.68
CA LEU A 246 -3.88 12.81 -5.16
C LEU A 246 -4.56 14.11 -5.50
N ILE A 247 -5.30 14.10 -6.59
CA ILE A 247 -6.12 15.21 -7.07
C ILE A 247 -7.59 14.82 -6.99
N GLY A 248 -8.51 15.71 -7.36
CA GLY A 248 -9.93 15.36 -7.38
C GLY A 248 -10.83 16.56 -7.59
N ALA A 249 -12.09 16.40 -7.24
CA ALA A 249 -13.04 17.51 -7.26
C ALA A 249 -13.97 17.46 -6.05
N ARG A 250 -14.27 18.63 -5.49
CA ARG A 250 -15.30 18.80 -4.47
C ARG A 250 -16.53 19.48 -5.07
N MET A 251 -17.69 18.91 -4.80
CA MET A 251 -18.98 19.26 -5.36
C MET A 251 -19.97 19.65 -4.25
N PRO A 252 -19.85 20.82 -3.63
CA PRO A 252 -20.72 21.22 -2.52
C PRO A 252 -22.19 21.24 -2.95
N GLY A 253 -23.01 20.48 -2.21
CA GLY A 253 -24.43 20.38 -2.51
C GLY A 253 -24.77 19.50 -3.70
N TYR A 254 -23.88 18.60 -4.11
CA TYR A 254 -24.21 17.60 -5.11
C TYR A 254 -25.37 16.71 -4.64
N HIS A 255 -26.25 16.34 -5.58
CA HIS A 255 -27.53 15.69 -5.25
C HIS A 255 -27.40 14.24 -4.79
N GLU A 256 -26.29 13.58 -5.12
CA GLU A 256 -26.01 12.20 -4.71
C GLU A 256 -24.89 12.15 -3.65
N ASP A 257 -24.91 11.10 -2.82
CA ASP A 257 -23.86 10.84 -1.82
C ASP A 257 -22.67 10.14 -2.49
N LEU A 258 -21.57 10.89 -2.71
CA LEU A 258 -20.37 10.40 -3.37
C LEU A 258 -19.56 9.42 -2.52
N SER A 259 -19.91 9.25 -1.26
CA SER A 259 -19.31 8.24 -0.38
C SER A 259 -19.82 6.81 -0.65
N GLN A 260 -20.89 6.66 -1.42
CA GLN A 260 -21.49 5.35 -1.73
C GLN A 260 -20.70 4.60 -2.80
N GLY A 261 -20.59 3.28 -2.63
CA GLY A 261 -19.84 2.37 -3.48
C GLY A 261 -18.68 1.69 -2.75
N ILE A 262 -17.79 1.04 -3.48
CA ILE A 262 -16.54 0.48 -2.96
C ILE A 262 -15.48 1.58 -2.96
N ALA A 263 -14.52 1.55 -2.05
CA ALA A 263 -13.52 2.62 -1.90
C ALA A 263 -12.79 2.96 -3.22
N ILE A 264 -12.46 1.94 -4.02
CA ILE A 264 -11.99 2.09 -5.42
C ILE A 264 -12.74 1.06 -6.26
N GLY A 265 -13.76 1.51 -6.98
CA GLY A 265 -14.65 0.65 -7.76
C GLY A 265 -14.37 0.64 -9.27
N SER A 266 -13.66 1.63 -9.78
CA SER A 266 -13.40 1.82 -11.21
C SER A 266 -12.09 2.53 -11.49
N GLY A 267 -11.58 2.38 -12.71
CA GLY A 267 -10.38 3.01 -13.19
C GLY A 267 -10.45 3.37 -14.68
N VAL A 268 -9.55 4.24 -15.11
CA VAL A 268 -9.39 4.68 -16.49
C VAL A 268 -7.91 4.93 -16.81
N TYR A 269 -7.45 4.60 -18.00
CA TYR A 269 -6.15 5.01 -18.52
C TYR A 269 -6.34 6.27 -19.37
N ILE A 270 -5.72 7.37 -18.98
CA ILE A 270 -5.78 8.64 -19.71
C ILE A 270 -4.68 8.76 -20.77
N ASP A 271 -3.66 7.95 -20.65
CA ASP A 271 -2.60 7.70 -21.65
C ASP A 271 -1.90 6.36 -21.33
N GLU A 272 -0.88 6.00 -22.11
CA GLU A 272 -0.14 4.72 -21.99
C GLU A 272 0.51 4.51 -20.61
N HIS A 273 0.81 5.58 -19.89
CA HIS A 273 1.56 5.53 -18.63
C HIS A 273 0.77 5.96 -17.41
N THR A 274 -0.37 6.62 -17.62
CA THR A 274 -1.13 7.28 -16.54
C THR A 274 -2.48 6.63 -16.33
N HIS A 275 -2.66 6.08 -15.15
CA HIS A 275 -3.86 5.44 -14.67
C HIS A 275 -4.53 6.31 -13.60
N ILE A 276 -5.86 6.45 -13.64
CA ILE A 276 -6.64 7.21 -12.65
C ILE A 276 -7.76 6.32 -12.10
N GLU A 277 -7.91 6.31 -10.78
CA GLU A 277 -8.98 5.62 -10.06
C GLU A 277 -9.87 6.62 -9.30
N ALA A 278 -11.18 6.38 -9.29
CA ALA A 278 -12.10 7.10 -8.41
C ALA A 278 -12.04 6.52 -7.00
N VAL A 279 -11.55 7.32 -6.03
CA VAL A 279 -11.38 6.90 -4.64
C VAL A 279 -12.34 7.68 -3.75
N ARG A 280 -12.94 6.98 -2.79
CA ARG A 280 -13.85 7.56 -1.80
C ARG A 280 -13.60 7.04 -0.40
N TYR A 281 -14.04 7.82 0.58
CA TYR A 281 -14.11 7.47 1.98
C TYR A 281 -15.57 7.35 2.43
N PRO A 282 -15.88 6.61 3.49
CA PRO A 282 -17.24 6.51 4.00
C PRO A 282 -17.73 7.85 4.55
N ALA A 283 -19.04 8.07 4.54
CA ALA A 283 -19.66 9.23 5.15
C ALA A 283 -19.17 9.45 6.60
N GLY A 284 -18.83 10.68 6.94
CA GLY A 284 -18.27 11.07 8.23
C GLY A 284 -16.74 10.99 8.33
N SER A 285 -16.03 10.57 7.27
CA SER A 285 -14.55 10.56 7.22
C SER A 285 -13.99 11.88 6.69
N ASP A 286 -14.42 12.99 7.28
CA ASP A 286 -14.16 14.34 6.76
C ASP A 286 -12.75 14.88 7.08
N VAL A 287 -12.02 14.24 7.99
CA VAL A 287 -10.68 14.70 8.42
C VAL A 287 -9.68 14.82 7.28
N MET A 288 -9.83 13.99 6.24
CA MET A 288 -8.99 14.06 5.04
C MET A 288 -9.18 15.37 4.26
N GLY A 289 -10.30 16.02 4.42
CA GLY A 289 -10.59 17.34 3.85
C GLY A 289 -9.61 18.44 4.28
N VAL A 290 -9.01 18.32 5.48
CA VAL A 290 -7.98 19.24 5.97
C VAL A 290 -6.72 19.22 5.09
N LEU A 291 -6.46 18.10 4.43
CA LEU A 291 -5.30 17.92 3.55
C LEU A 291 -5.56 18.37 2.11
N THR A 292 -6.78 18.83 1.78
CA THR A 292 -7.14 19.21 0.42
C THR A 292 -7.24 20.74 0.25
N THR A 293 -6.92 21.21 -0.96
CA THR A 293 -6.98 22.62 -1.34
C THR A 293 -7.30 22.77 -2.83
N ILE A 294 -7.55 24.00 -3.29
CA ILE A 294 -7.84 24.29 -4.70
C ILE A 294 -6.65 23.89 -5.57
N LEU A 295 -6.96 23.14 -6.62
CA LEU A 295 -5.97 22.68 -7.62
C LEU A 295 -5.21 23.87 -8.20
N THR A 296 -3.89 23.71 -8.29
CA THR A 296 -3.04 24.73 -8.89
C THR A 296 -2.01 24.08 -9.79
N ASN A 297 -2.08 24.42 -11.07
CA ASN A 297 -1.14 23.95 -12.09
C ASN A 297 0.23 24.62 -11.94
N GLY A 298 1.24 23.96 -12.47
CA GLY A 298 2.59 24.48 -12.56
C GLY A 298 3.62 23.70 -11.76
N ARG A 299 4.88 23.88 -12.14
CA ARG A 299 6.01 23.26 -11.45
C ARG A 299 6.10 23.76 -9.99
N PRO A 300 6.50 22.90 -9.06
CA PRO A 300 6.69 23.27 -7.67
C PRO A 300 7.59 24.47 -7.46
N GLY A 301 7.30 25.28 -6.43
CA GLY A 301 8.11 26.43 -6.06
C GLY A 301 7.28 27.70 -5.76
N PRO A 302 7.94 28.82 -5.44
CA PRO A 302 7.27 30.07 -5.02
C PRO A 302 6.23 30.58 -6.02
N ARG A 303 6.45 30.41 -7.32
CA ARG A 303 5.50 30.77 -8.37
C ARG A 303 4.19 30.00 -8.26
N ARG A 304 4.25 28.69 -7.99
CA ARG A 304 3.06 27.83 -7.79
C ARG A 304 2.28 28.26 -6.54
N ILE A 305 2.98 28.59 -5.47
CA ILE A 305 2.35 29.14 -4.22
C ILE A 305 1.65 30.47 -4.49
N GLY A 306 2.29 31.39 -5.22
CA GLY A 306 1.66 32.65 -5.62
C GLY A 306 0.42 32.45 -6.51
N LEU A 307 0.47 31.49 -7.45
CA LEU A 307 -0.68 31.10 -8.25
C LEU A 307 -1.81 30.50 -7.40
N TRP A 308 -1.48 29.68 -6.42
CA TRP A 308 -2.42 29.08 -5.49
C TRP A 308 -3.16 30.15 -4.65
N LEU A 309 -2.44 31.09 -4.06
CA LEU A 309 -3.04 32.23 -3.36
C LEU A 309 -3.96 33.05 -4.26
N ARG A 310 -3.52 33.33 -5.49
CA ARG A 310 -4.32 34.03 -6.49
C ARG A 310 -5.59 33.25 -6.86
N ASN A 311 -5.49 31.92 -7.02
CA ASN A 311 -6.64 31.05 -7.33
C ASN A 311 -7.65 31.04 -6.18
N ILE A 312 -7.21 30.98 -4.92
CA ILE A 312 -8.08 31.08 -3.75
C ILE A 312 -8.76 32.44 -3.73
N ALA A 313 -8.01 33.54 -3.86
CA ALA A 313 -8.57 34.90 -3.86
C ALA A 313 -9.60 35.10 -4.98
N ARG A 314 -9.27 34.64 -6.20
CA ARG A 314 -10.22 34.71 -7.34
C ARG A 314 -11.48 33.87 -7.09
N SER A 315 -11.35 32.69 -6.50
CA SER A 315 -12.48 31.84 -6.15
C SER A 315 -13.37 32.49 -5.08
N LEU A 316 -12.77 33.06 -4.05
CA LEU A 316 -13.49 33.82 -3.00
C LEU A 316 -14.24 35.04 -3.57
N LEU A 317 -13.62 35.77 -4.50
CA LEU A 317 -14.29 36.92 -5.15
C LEU A 317 -15.46 36.49 -6.03
N ARG A 318 -15.37 35.37 -6.72
CA ARG A 318 -16.42 34.89 -7.66
C ARG A 318 -17.52 34.09 -6.95
N HIS A 319 -17.17 33.27 -6.00
CA HIS A 319 -18.05 32.31 -5.33
C HIS A 319 -17.74 32.21 -3.82
N PRO A 320 -17.93 33.26 -3.02
CA PRO A 320 -17.45 33.34 -1.64
C PRO A 320 -17.94 32.17 -0.76
N LEU A 321 -19.24 31.95 -0.69
CA LEU A 321 -19.84 30.92 0.16
C LEU A 321 -19.45 29.51 -0.27
N ARG A 322 -19.44 29.24 -1.57
CA ARG A 322 -19.02 27.93 -2.09
C ARG A 322 -17.54 27.67 -1.85
N THR A 323 -16.69 28.68 -2.01
CA THR A 323 -15.25 28.56 -1.75
C THR A 323 -14.97 28.30 -0.27
N LEU A 324 -15.63 29.00 0.64
CA LEU A 324 -15.52 28.73 2.07
C LEU A 324 -15.96 27.29 2.40
N ARG A 325 -17.05 26.83 1.79
CA ARG A 325 -17.50 25.44 1.97
C ARG A 325 -16.52 24.43 1.42
N VAL A 326 -15.82 24.71 0.33
CA VAL A 326 -14.82 23.84 -0.28
C VAL A 326 -13.55 23.74 0.57
N LEU A 327 -13.17 24.80 1.27
CA LEU A 327 -11.94 24.86 2.07
C LEU A 327 -12.11 24.29 3.50
N GLN A 328 -13.35 24.12 3.98
CA GLN A 328 -13.61 23.53 5.28
C GLN A 328 -13.82 22.01 5.19
N PRO A 329 -13.52 21.20 6.21
CA PRO A 329 -13.55 19.74 6.11
C PRO A 329 -14.97 19.13 6.14
N TRP A 330 -15.95 19.77 6.73
CA TRP A 330 -17.27 19.19 7.02
C TRP A 330 -18.03 18.78 5.75
N GLY A 331 -18.55 17.54 5.72
CA GLY A 331 -19.26 16.97 4.59
C GLY A 331 -18.34 16.55 3.45
N TRP A 332 -17.02 16.63 3.63
CA TRP A 332 -16.04 16.35 2.58
C TRP A 332 -16.23 14.95 1.96
N ALA A 333 -16.41 13.91 2.77
CA ALA A 333 -16.52 12.55 2.27
C ALA A 333 -17.73 12.33 1.35
N ARG A 334 -18.82 13.06 1.55
CA ARG A 334 -20.02 12.98 0.72
C ARG A 334 -19.98 13.85 -0.54
N GLU A 335 -19.11 14.82 -0.57
CA GLU A 335 -19.03 15.84 -1.62
C GLU A 335 -17.75 15.76 -2.46
N PHE A 336 -16.84 14.84 -2.15
CA PHE A 336 -15.50 14.78 -2.76
C PHE A 336 -15.25 13.44 -3.45
N VAL A 337 -14.69 13.51 -4.65
CA VAL A 337 -14.10 12.35 -5.34
C VAL A 337 -12.60 12.58 -5.45
N ILE A 338 -11.82 11.68 -4.85
CA ILE A 338 -10.38 11.63 -5.10
C ILE A 338 -10.16 10.95 -6.45
N LEU A 339 -9.35 11.54 -7.27
CA LEU A 339 -8.78 10.96 -8.49
C LEU A 339 -7.35 10.55 -8.17
N LEU A 340 -7.15 9.28 -7.80
CA LEU A 340 -5.83 8.72 -7.53
C LEU A 340 -5.12 8.49 -8.87
N CYS A 341 -4.15 9.33 -9.15
CA CYS A 341 -3.32 9.21 -10.34
C CYS A 341 -2.06 8.40 -10.04
N MET A 342 -1.79 7.38 -10.84
CA MET A 342 -0.60 6.53 -10.78
C MET A 342 0.09 6.48 -12.12
N GLN A 343 1.43 6.41 -12.13
CA GLN A 343 2.21 6.32 -13.37
C GLN A 343 3.19 5.15 -13.37
N ALA A 344 3.26 4.43 -14.50
CA ALA A 344 4.22 3.37 -14.75
C ALA A 344 5.61 3.90 -15.21
N LEU A 345 5.98 5.12 -14.78
CA LEU A 345 7.28 5.74 -15.06
C LEU A 345 8.29 5.33 -13.99
N ASP A 346 9.57 5.18 -14.36
CA ASP A 346 10.62 4.74 -13.42
C ASP A 346 11.15 5.89 -12.53
N ASN A 347 10.25 6.55 -11.82
CA ASN A 347 10.58 7.50 -10.77
C ASN A 347 10.94 6.73 -9.50
N GLN A 348 12.11 7.03 -8.93
CA GLN A 348 12.59 6.36 -7.74
C GLN A 348 13.27 7.35 -6.79
N ILE A 349 13.15 7.06 -5.50
CA ILE A 349 13.82 7.78 -4.41
C ILE A 349 14.74 6.82 -3.64
N GLU A 350 15.61 7.38 -2.84
CA GLU A 350 16.46 6.63 -1.91
C GLU A 350 16.03 6.91 -0.48
N MET A 351 15.93 5.88 0.36
CA MET A 351 15.69 5.99 1.80
C MET A 351 16.99 5.73 2.55
N GLN A 352 17.32 6.62 3.48
CA GLN A 352 18.52 6.53 4.31
C GLN A 352 18.16 6.58 5.80
N TRP A 353 18.93 5.90 6.62
CA TRP A 353 18.76 5.85 8.06
C TRP A 353 19.60 6.93 8.74
N GLN A 354 19.03 8.11 8.98
CA GLN A 354 19.77 9.26 9.51
C GLN A 354 18.93 10.10 10.48
N ARG A 355 19.64 10.97 11.21
CA ARG A 355 19.02 11.99 12.05
C ARG A 355 18.63 13.17 11.16
N PRO A 356 17.34 13.51 11.03
CA PRO A 356 16.95 14.70 10.31
C PRO A 356 17.40 15.96 11.09
N TRP A 357 17.69 17.04 10.38
CA TRP A 357 18.18 18.29 10.97
C TRP A 357 17.21 18.89 12.01
N PHE A 358 15.89 18.69 11.82
CA PHE A 358 14.86 19.19 12.70
C PHE A 358 14.61 18.27 13.93
N TRP A 359 15.19 17.06 14.00
CA TRP A 359 15.10 16.13 15.11
C TRP A 359 16.39 15.33 15.29
N PRO A 360 17.45 15.94 15.90
CA PRO A 360 18.77 15.32 15.96
C PRO A 360 18.91 14.17 16.95
N PHE A 361 17.89 13.95 17.81
CA PHE A 361 17.96 12.97 18.89
C PHE A 361 17.71 11.53 18.44
N ARG A 362 17.01 11.31 17.31
CA ARG A 362 16.64 9.98 16.82
C ARG A 362 16.83 9.90 15.31
N LYS A 363 17.25 8.69 14.86
CA LYS A 363 17.27 8.38 13.42
C LYS A 363 15.89 7.96 12.92
N PHE A 364 15.63 8.27 11.67
CA PHE A 364 14.42 7.91 10.92
C PHE A 364 14.81 7.52 9.51
N LEU A 365 13.89 6.88 8.79
CA LEU A 365 13.98 6.76 7.34
C LEU A 365 13.73 8.14 6.73
N VAL A 366 14.72 8.65 6.03
CA VAL A 366 14.70 9.96 5.38
C VAL A 366 14.88 9.74 3.88
N SER A 367 13.99 10.28 3.07
CA SER A 367 14.12 10.21 1.61
C SER A 367 15.16 11.17 1.07
N ARG A 368 15.91 10.71 0.07
CA ARG A 368 16.96 11.43 -0.64
C ARG A 368 16.85 11.19 -2.15
N GLY A 369 17.60 11.96 -2.91
CA GLY A 369 17.68 11.81 -4.36
C GLY A 369 16.64 12.61 -5.11
N ASN A 370 16.24 12.13 -6.29
CA ASN A 370 15.27 12.79 -7.15
C ASN A 370 13.89 12.81 -6.50
N LYS A 371 13.19 13.93 -6.63
CA LYS A 371 11.81 14.05 -6.16
C LYS A 371 10.84 13.34 -7.12
N VAL A 372 9.84 12.71 -6.56
CA VAL A 372 8.68 12.25 -7.34
C VAL A 372 7.86 13.47 -7.74
N PRO A 373 7.39 13.56 -9.00
CA PRO A 373 6.60 14.71 -9.45
C PRO A 373 5.29 14.86 -8.67
N THR A 374 5.00 16.08 -8.19
CA THR A 374 3.71 16.47 -7.57
C THR A 374 2.80 17.20 -8.55
N TYR A 375 3.18 17.26 -9.82
CA TYR A 375 2.41 17.89 -10.88
C TYR A 375 2.46 17.02 -12.13
N ILE A 376 1.33 16.44 -12.47
CA ILE A 376 1.13 15.61 -13.66
C ILE A 376 0.14 16.34 -14.57
N PRO A 377 0.60 17.09 -15.61
CA PRO A 377 -0.25 17.98 -16.38
C PRO A 377 -1.53 17.34 -16.92
N ARG A 378 -1.43 16.13 -17.49
CA ARG A 378 -2.60 15.41 -18.03
C ARG A 378 -3.60 15.01 -16.96
N ALA A 379 -3.13 14.58 -15.79
CA ALA A 379 -4.01 14.24 -14.67
C ALA A 379 -4.72 15.50 -14.14
N ASN A 380 -4.00 16.62 -14.03
CA ASN A 380 -4.61 17.89 -13.62
C ASN A 380 -5.69 18.36 -14.61
N GLN A 381 -5.42 18.27 -15.92
CA GLN A 381 -6.42 18.58 -16.95
C GLN A 381 -7.65 17.68 -16.87
N PHE A 382 -7.45 16.38 -16.57
CA PHE A 382 -8.55 15.45 -16.35
C PHE A 382 -9.37 15.81 -15.11
N ALA A 383 -8.73 16.19 -14.00
CA ALA A 383 -9.43 16.65 -12.79
C ALA A 383 -10.18 17.99 -13.01
N GLU A 384 -9.63 18.92 -13.80
CA GLU A 384 -10.32 20.14 -14.20
C GLU A 384 -11.55 19.84 -15.06
N LYS A 385 -11.44 18.90 -15.99
CA LYS A 385 -12.56 18.44 -16.82
C LYS A 385 -13.63 17.77 -15.99
N PHE A 386 -13.24 16.91 -15.03
CA PHE A 386 -14.14 16.28 -14.07
C PHE A 386 -14.91 17.32 -13.26
N ALA A 387 -14.21 18.31 -12.70
CA ALA A 387 -14.82 19.39 -11.95
C ALA A 387 -15.76 20.27 -12.83
N GLN A 388 -15.39 20.51 -14.07
CA GLN A 388 -16.22 21.27 -15.02
C GLN A 388 -17.54 20.56 -15.32
N LEU A 389 -17.50 19.25 -15.59
CA LEU A 389 -18.70 18.45 -15.91
C LEU A 389 -19.63 18.31 -14.71
N THR A 390 -19.08 18.27 -13.51
CA THR A 390 -19.84 18.10 -12.27
C THR A 390 -20.24 19.40 -11.59
N GLY A 391 -19.84 20.57 -12.13
CA GLY A 391 -20.03 21.87 -11.49
C GLY A 391 -19.25 22.00 -10.16
N GLY A 392 -18.24 21.18 -9.94
CA GLY A 392 -17.40 21.14 -8.75
C GLY A 392 -16.18 22.07 -8.83
N PHE A 393 -15.35 21.98 -7.80
CA PHE A 393 -14.07 22.68 -7.71
C PHE A 393 -12.94 21.65 -7.83
N PRO A 394 -11.99 21.83 -8.78
CA PRO A 394 -10.84 20.95 -8.87
C PRO A 394 -9.94 21.16 -7.64
N MET A 395 -9.49 20.06 -7.04
CA MET A 395 -8.74 20.05 -5.80
C MET A 395 -7.45 19.24 -5.93
N SER A 396 -6.48 19.53 -5.09
CA SER A 396 -5.25 18.74 -4.90
C SER A 396 -4.88 18.64 -3.43
N MET A 397 -3.85 17.87 -3.10
CA MET A 397 -3.33 17.83 -1.73
C MET A 397 -2.54 19.10 -1.39
N LEU A 398 -2.80 19.64 -0.21
CA LEU A 398 -2.10 20.81 0.32
C LEU A 398 -0.58 20.61 0.46
N PRO A 399 -0.06 19.44 0.94
CA PRO A 399 1.37 19.18 0.98
C PRO A 399 2.05 19.18 -0.41
N GLU A 400 1.34 18.77 -1.47
CA GLU A 400 1.87 18.82 -2.84
C GLU A 400 2.07 20.25 -3.33
N ILE A 401 1.18 21.17 -2.92
CA ILE A 401 1.26 22.59 -3.32
C ILE A 401 2.34 23.33 -2.52
N LEU A 402 2.31 23.19 -1.18
CA LEU A 402 3.14 24.01 -0.29
C LEU A 402 4.57 23.50 -0.16
N PHE A 403 4.76 22.19 -0.13
CA PHE A 403 6.04 21.57 0.23
C PHE A 403 6.65 20.73 -0.88
N ASP A 404 5.96 20.58 -2.02
CA ASP A 404 6.37 19.68 -3.09
C ASP A 404 6.57 18.24 -2.57
N VAL A 405 5.61 17.78 -1.77
CA VAL A 405 5.62 16.47 -1.11
C VAL A 405 4.41 15.67 -1.56
N PRO A 406 4.59 14.64 -2.40
CA PRO A 406 3.50 13.79 -2.84
C PRO A 406 3.00 12.89 -1.70
N GLY A 407 1.70 12.60 -1.72
CA GLY A 407 1.12 11.54 -0.91
C GLY A 407 1.17 10.20 -1.65
N THR A 408 1.48 9.10 -0.94
CA THR A 408 1.40 7.75 -1.51
C THR A 408 0.87 6.76 -0.47
N ALA A 409 0.09 5.78 -0.94
CA ALA A 409 -0.23 4.56 -0.20
C ALA A 409 0.55 3.34 -0.73
N HIS A 410 1.38 3.50 -1.76
CA HIS A 410 2.05 2.45 -2.50
C HIS A 410 3.57 2.54 -2.42
N CYS A 411 4.12 2.64 -1.19
CA CYS A 411 5.56 2.61 -0.98
C CYS A 411 6.09 1.18 -1.21
N ILE A 412 6.89 1.00 -2.27
CA ILE A 412 7.47 -0.28 -2.72
C ILE A 412 8.97 -0.14 -2.97
N GLY A 413 9.70 -1.25 -3.06
CA GLY A 413 11.16 -1.22 -3.24
C GLY A 413 11.93 -0.95 -1.94
N GLY A 414 13.23 -0.75 -2.06
CA GLY A 414 14.17 -0.55 -0.95
C GLY A 414 14.90 -1.81 -0.51
N CYS A 415 14.37 -3.01 -0.85
CA CYS A 415 15.06 -4.29 -0.71
C CYS A 415 14.94 -5.09 -2.00
N VAL A 416 15.15 -4.45 -3.14
CA VAL A 416 14.78 -4.96 -4.46
C VAL A 416 15.46 -6.27 -4.84
N ILE A 417 14.73 -7.06 -5.64
CA ILE A 417 15.25 -8.26 -6.33
C ILE A 417 16.31 -7.83 -7.34
N ALA A 418 17.48 -8.50 -7.33
CA ALA A 418 18.57 -8.27 -8.27
C ALA A 418 19.42 -9.53 -8.47
N ASP A 419 20.37 -9.45 -9.37
CA ASP A 419 21.35 -10.51 -9.68
C ASP A 419 22.40 -10.70 -8.59
N SER A 420 22.73 -9.62 -7.86
CA SER A 420 23.83 -9.59 -6.90
C SER A 420 23.60 -8.57 -5.78
N SER A 421 24.38 -8.68 -4.72
CA SER A 421 24.39 -7.74 -3.60
C SER A 421 24.89 -6.34 -3.96
N THR A 422 25.50 -6.17 -5.14
CA THR A 422 25.91 -4.85 -5.66
C THR A 422 24.76 -4.09 -6.30
N ASN A 423 23.68 -4.80 -6.71
CA ASN A 423 22.55 -4.25 -7.43
C ASN A 423 21.24 -4.29 -6.65
N GLY A 424 21.13 -5.14 -5.62
CA GLY A 424 19.94 -5.26 -4.79
C GLY A 424 20.18 -5.92 -3.44
N VAL A 425 19.12 -6.30 -2.77
CA VAL A 425 19.16 -6.87 -1.41
C VAL A 425 18.80 -8.34 -1.39
N VAL A 426 17.96 -8.79 -2.31
CA VAL A 426 17.53 -10.19 -2.43
C VAL A 426 17.70 -10.71 -3.86
N ASP A 427 17.88 -12.01 -3.98
CA ASP A 427 17.90 -12.68 -5.29
C ASP A 427 16.47 -12.93 -5.83
N SER A 428 16.38 -13.51 -7.04
CA SER A 428 15.09 -13.82 -7.68
C SER A 428 14.22 -14.85 -6.94
N ARG A 429 14.76 -15.51 -5.91
CA ARG A 429 14.06 -16.40 -4.99
C ARG A 429 13.78 -15.75 -3.64
N HIS A 430 13.89 -14.45 -3.55
CA HIS A 430 13.69 -13.61 -2.35
C HIS A 430 14.67 -13.89 -1.19
N ARG A 431 15.78 -14.60 -1.43
CA ARG A 431 16.82 -14.86 -0.43
C ARG A 431 17.67 -13.62 -0.23
N VAL A 432 17.89 -13.24 1.01
CA VAL A 432 18.74 -12.08 1.37
C VAL A 432 20.21 -12.43 1.07
N PHE A 433 20.88 -11.61 0.27
CA PHE A 433 22.30 -11.80 -0.02
C PHE A 433 23.16 -11.82 1.26
N GLY A 434 24.08 -12.77 1.33
CA GLY A 434 24.97 -12.93 2.48
C GLY A 434 24.41 -13.72 3.66
N TYR A 435 23.13 -14.17 3.59
CA TYR A 435 22.47 -14.93 4.64
C TYR A 435 21.75 -16.16 4.10
N ARG A 436 21.82 -17.26 4.84
CA ARG A 436 21.09 -18.50 4.55
C ARG A 436 19.75 -18.51 5.25
N LYS A 437 18.72 -19.06 4.62
CA LYS A 437 17.35 -19.22 5.20
C LYS A 437 16.76 -17.88 5.69
N MET A 438 17.15 -16.78 5.07
CA MET A 438 16.63 -15.44 5.32
C MET A 438 16.00 -14.90 4.05
N TYR A 439 14.75 -14.44 4.15
CA TYR A 439 13.94 -14.04 3.01
C TYR A 439 13.26 -12.70 3.28
N ILE A 440 12.89 -11.99 2.22
CA ILE A 440 12.00 -10.82 2.29
C ILE A 440 10.82 -11.06 1.35
N CYS A 441 9.59 -10.99 1.90
CA CYS A 441 8.35 -11.30 1.18
C CYS A 441 7.29 -10.22 1.40
N ASP A 442 7.64 -8.97 1.08
CA ASP A 442 6.72 -7.82 1.12
C ASP A 442 6.99 -6.86 -0.06
N GLY A 443 6.34 -5.71 -0.07
CA GLY A 443 6.47 -4.72 -1.14
C GLY A 443 7.88 -4.16 -1.34
N SER A 444 8.81 -4.38 -0.39
CA SER A 444 10.18 -3.87 -0.51
C SER A 444 11.00 -4.57 -1.60
N VAL A 445 10.61 -5.76 -2.05
CA VAL A 445 11.32 -6.51 -3.08
C VAL A 445 10.99 -6.07 -4.50
N ILE A 446 9.94 -5.28 -4.68
CA ILE A 446 9.45 -4.83 -6.00
C ILE A 446 10.45 -3.87 -6.63
N ALA A 447 10.85 -4.18 -7.86
CA ALA A 447 11.93 -3.49 -8.54
C ALA A 447 11.50 -2.50 -9.64
N ALA A 448 10.18 -2.28 -9.84
CA ALA A 448 9.64 -1.36 -10.82
C ALA A 448 8.36 -0.67 -10.31
N ASN A 449 8.01 0.51 -10.84
CA ASN A 449 6.69 1.10 -10.63
C ASN A 449 5.64 0.26 -11.38
N LEU A 450 4.62 -0.17 -10.67
CA LEU A 450 3.60 -1.07 -11.22
C LEU A 450 2.56 -0.32 -12.07
N GLY A 451 2.32 0.96 -11.77
CA GLY A 451 1.26 1.77 -12.40
C GLY A 451 -0.16 1.38 -11.95
N VAL A 452 -0.26 0.44 -11.02
CA VAL A 452 -1.51 -0.04 -10.40
C VAL A 452 -1.27 -0.34 -8.91
N ASN A 453 -2.35 -0.61 -8.16
CA ASN A 453 -2.29 -0.97 -6.74
C ASN A 453 -1.44 -2.24 -6.53
N PRO A 454 -0.45 -2.24 -5.61
CA PRO A 454 0.57 -3.28 -5.54
C PRO A 454 0.15 -4.56 -4.80
N SER A 455 -0.97 -4.56 -4.08
CA SER A 455 -1.34 -5.63 -3.14
C SER A 455 -1.38 -7.03 -3.75
N LEU A 456 -1.96 -7.18 -4.95
CA LEU A 456 -2.02 -8.47 -5.64
C LEU A 456 -0.63 -8.92 -6.09
N THR A 457 0.22 -8.02 -6.58
CA THR A 457 1.59 -8.32 -6.99
C THR A 457 2.46 -8.73 -5.80
N ILE A 458 2.33 -8.04 -4.66
CA ILE A 458 3.04 -8.39 -3.42
C ILE A 458 2.67 -9.82 -3.00
N THR A 459 1.38 -10.16 -3.01
CA THR A 459 0.89 -11.49 -2.64
C THR A 459 1.37 -12.56 -3.62
N ALA A 460 1.28 -12.31 -4.93
CA ALA A 460 1.73 -13.25 -5.97
C ALA A 460 3.25 -13.51 -5.90
N LEU A 461 4.06 -12.48 -5.64
CA LEU A 461 5.50 -12.63 -5.42
C LEU A 461 5.81 -13.40 -4.14
N ALA A 462 5.03 -13.21 -3.07
CA ALA A 462 5.16 -14.00 -1.83
C ALA A 462 4.80 -15.47 -2.07
N GLU A 463 3.73 -15.77 -2.80
CA GLU A 463 3.37 -17.13 -3.23
C GLU A 463 4.51 -17.81 -3.98
N ARG A 464 5.10 -17.10 -4.96
CA ARG A 464 6.25 -17.60 -5.71
C ARG A 464 7.43 -17.88 -4.78
N ALA A 465 7.75 -16.96 -3.88
CA ALA A 465 8.86 -17.09 -2.94
C ALA A 465 8.70 -18.29 -2.01
N MET A 466 7.50 -18.53 -1.50
CA MET A 466 7.20 -19.68 -0.65
C MET A 466 7.40 -21.02 -1.37
N GLY A 467 7.17 -21.06 -2.67
CA GLY A 467 7.44 -22.25 -3.50
C GLY A 467 8.90 -22.70 -3.51
N PHE A 468 9.86 -21.81 -3.24
CA PHE A 468 11.29 -22.13 -3.14
C PHE A 468 11.76 -22.56 -1.76
N ILE A 469 10.91 -22.41 -0.73
CA ILE A 469 11.23 -22.86 0.62
C ILE A 469 10.87 -24.35 0.74
N PRO A 470 11.83 -25.23 1.08
CA PRO A 470 11.56 -26.66 1.21
C PRO A 470 10.47 -26.92 2.25
N ARG A 471 9.54 -27.82 1.91
CA ARG A 471 8.55 -28.30 2.87
C ARG A 471 9.22 -29.05 3.99
N ALA A 472 8.74 -28.87 5.24
CA ALA A 472 9.19 -29.68 6.37
C ALA A 472 8.85 -31.15 6.12
N THR A 473 9.80 -32.05 6.40
CA THR A 473 9.54 -33.50 6.43
C THR A 473 8.60 -33.84 7.60
N GLU A 474 7.99 -35.02 7.56
CA GLU A 474 7.08 -35.47 8.60
C GLU A 474 7.80 -35.59 9.97
N ALA A 475 9.01 -36.11 9.99
CA ALA A 475 9.88 -36.12 11.17
C ALA A 475 10.12 -34.71 11.72
N GLN A 476 10.42 -33.72 10.86
CA GLN A 476 10.63 -32.33 11.25
C GLN A 476 9.36 -31.64 11.73
N ARG A 477 8.17 -32.08 11.33
CA ARG A 477 6.88 -31.59 11.83
C ARG A 477 6.57 -32.17 13.23
N ASN A 478 6.92 -33.41 13.47
CA ASN A 478 6.70 -34.08 14.74
C ASN A 478 7.69 -33.63 15.83
N ASP A 479 8.93 -33.28 15.45
CA ASP A 479 9.93 -32.65 16.33
C ASP A 479 9.70 -31.17 16.62
N ALA A 480 8.78 -30.54 15.93
CA ALA A 480 8.39 -29.16 16.21
C ALA A 480 7.46 -29.10 17.44
N ALA A 481 7.93 -29.59 18.58
CA ALA A 481 7.41 -29.12 19.85
C ALA A 481 7.44 -27.59 19.87
N PRO A 482 6.43 -26.90 20.43
CA PRO A 482 6.45 -25.46 20.58
C PRO A 482 7.77 -25.06 21.22
N LEU A 483 8.59 -24.29 20.47
CA LEU A 483 9.87 -23.81 20.97
C LEU A 483 9.59 -23.14 22.32
N PRO A 484 10.24 -23.55 23.42
CA PRO A 484 9.96 -22.99 24.73
C PRO A 484 10.19 -21.48 24.66
N ILE A 485 9.16 -20.73 24.96
CA ILE A 485 9.26 -19.28 25.17
C ILE A 485 10.15 -19.10 26.40
N ARG A 486 11.45 -18.97 26.22
CA ARG A 486 12.34 -18.57 27.32
C ARG A 486 12.11 -17.09 27.55
N VAL A 487 11.23 -16.77 28.49
CA VAL A 487 11.15 -15.43 29.06
C VAL A 487 12.50 -15.20 29.74
N ALA A 488 13.28 -14.24 29.26
CA ALA A 488 14.45 -13.78 29.97
C ALA A 488 13.93 -13.02 31.21
N THR A 489 14.15 -13.58 32.39
CA THR A 489 13.98 -12.91 33.66
C THR A 489 14.94 -11.74 33.80
#